data_9204bf48509e89a94bd60a03c9e0d98a
#
_entry.id   9204bf48509e89a94bd60a03c9e0d98a
#
_cell.length_a   1.000
_cell.length_b   1.000
_cell.length_c   1.000
_cell.angle_alpha   90.00
_cell.angle_beta   90.00
_cell.angle_gamma   90.00
#
_symmetry.space_group_name_H-M   'P 1'
#
loop_
_entity.id
_entity.type
_entity.pdbx_description
1 polymer ?
#
loop_
_entity_poly.entity_id
_entity_poly.type
_entity_poly.pdbx_seq_one_letter_code
_entity_poly.pdbx_strand_id
1 'polypeptide(L)'
;MGTFTSPEKAYEVATSMLTANPNLKGLFVAWDTPAQQAVAAAKTLGRDLIITTNALAADSAVNVARGEFLAVGAQQPYDQGVAEAKVAALALLGKEAPPYVSVPTLRVEKTNL
;
A
#
# COMPACT_ATOMS: atom_id res chain seq x y z
N MET A 1 -5.95 -13.54 -7.96
CA MET A 1 -4.85 -12.59 -7.71
C MET A 1 -4.44 -11.98 -9.04
N GLY A 2 -4.33 -10.64 -9.11
CA GLY A 2 -3.87 -9.93 -10.30
C GLY A 2 -2.44 -9.45 -10.13
N THR A 3 -1.67 -9.46 -11.21
CA THR A 3 -0.31 -8.93 -11.27
C THR A 3 -0.23 -7.85 -12.34
N PHE A 4 0.60 -6.83 -12.12
CA PHE A 4 0.78 -5.72 -13.05
C PHE A 4 2.24 -5.28 -13.06
N THR A 5 2.67 -4.68 -14.16
CA THR A 5 4.06 -4.23 -14.39
C THR A 5 4.21 -2.70 -14.35
N SER A 6 3.10 -1.99 -14.38
CA SER A 6 3.07 -0.52 -14.25
C SER A 6 1.74 -0.07 -13.63
N PRO A 7 1.66 1.17 -13.09
CA PRO A 7 0.42 1.71 -12.53
C PRO A 7 -0.76 1.70 -13.53
N GLU A 8 -0.52 2.01 -14.79
CA GLU A 8 -1.54 2.02 -15.84
C GLU A 8 -2.14 0.62 -16.04
N LYS A 9 -1.27 -0.40 -16.02
CA LYS A 9 -1.70 -1.81 -16.09
C LYS A 9 -2.53 -2.22 -14.86
N ALA A 10 -2.33 -1.58 -13.72
CA ALA A 10 -3.13 -1.86 -12.54
C ALA A 10 -4.62 -1.53 -12.74
N TYR A 11 -4.96 -0.47 -13.48
CA TYR A 11 -6.35 -0.17 -13.84
C TYR A 11 -6.99 -1.30 -14.66
N GLU A 12 -6.29 -1.76 -15.71
CA GLU A 12 -6.78 -2.84 -16.57
C GLU A 12 -6.98 -4.14 -15.78
N VAL A 13 -5.99 -4.48 -14.93
CA VAL A 13 -6.05 -5.67 -14.08
C VAL A 13 -7.18 -5.58 -13.07
N ALA A 14 -7.34 -4.46 -12.40
CA ALA A 14 -8.44 -4.24 -11.46
C ALA A 14 -9.80 -4.34 -12.16
N THR A 15 -9.95 -3.71 -13.32
CA THR A 15 -11.18 -3.80 -14.12
C THR A 15 -11.51 -5.25 -14.49
N SER A 16 -10.52 -6.00 -14.96
CA SER A 16 -10.69 -7.41 -15.32
C SER A 16 -11.07 -8.28 -14.11
N MET A 17 -10.39 -8.08 -12.97
CA MET A 17 -10.68 -8.79 -11.72
C MET A 17 -12.10 -8.51 -11.23
N LEU A 18 -12.52 -7.25 -11.25
CA LEU A 18 -13.85 -6.84 -10.78
C LEU A 18 -14.95 -7.35 -11.70
N THR A 19 -14.72 -7.38 -13.00
CA THR A 19 -15.65 -7.92 -13.99
C THR A 19 -15.81 -9.42 -13.84
N ALA A 20 -14.68 -10.14 -13.67
CA ALA A 20 -14.70 -11.60 -13.50
C ALA A 20 -15.26 -12.05 -12.15
N ASN A 21 -15.28 -11.16 -11.14
CA ASN A 21 -15.71 -11.48 -9.78
C ASN A 21 -16.76 -10.47 -9.28
N PRO A 22 -18.00 -10.58 -9.71
CA PRO A 22 -19.06 -9.61 -9.37
C PRO A 22 -19.37 -9.54 -7.87
N ASN A 23 -19.07 -10.58 -7.12
CA ASN A 23 -19.32 -10.65 -5.67
C ASN A 23 -18.13 -10.16 -4.82
N LEU A 24 -17.02 -9.73 -5.43
CA LEU A 24 -15.86 -9.23 -4.70
C LEU A 24 -16.23 -7.93 -3.95
N LYS A 25 -15.94 -7.88 -2.65
CA LYS A 25 -16.28 -6.74 -1.78
C LYS A 25 -15.08 -5.92 -1.34
N GLY A 26 -13.87 -6.44 -1.52
CA GLY A 26 -12.66 -5.73 -1.12
C GLY A 26 -11.44 -6.13 -1.91
N LEU A 27 -10.46 -5.23 -1.93
CA LEU A 27 -9.16 -5.41 -2.53
C LEU A 27 -8.06 -4.97 -1.56
N PHE A 28 -7.02 -5.77 -1.45
CA PHE A 28 -5.74 -5.32 -0.96
C PHE A 28 -4.83 -5.06 -2.16
N VAL A 29 -4.24 -3.87 -2.22
CA VAL A 29 -3.31 -3.48 -3.28
C VAL A 29 -1.96 -3.14 -2.64
N ALA A 30 -0.87 -3.68 -3.20
CA ALA A 30 0.42 -3.73 -2.53
C ALA A 30 1.04 -2.36 -2.20
N TRP A 31 0.72 -1.29 -2.95
CA TRP A 31 1.09 0.10 -2.64
C TRP A 31 0.09 1.10 -3.22
N ASP A 32 0.24 2.36 -2.85
CA ASP A 32 -0.72 3.44 -3.05
C ASP A 32 -1.05 3.77 -4.51
N THR A 33 -0.06 3.93 -5.38
CA THR A 33 -0.29 4.33 -6.77
C THR A 33 -1.21 3.37 -7.54
N PRO A 34 -0.96 2.04 -7.56
CA PRO A 34 -1.91 1.10 -8.16
C PRO A 34 -3.23 0.99 -7.38
N ALA A 35 -3.25 1.30 -6.08
CA ALA A 35 -4.51 1.34 -5.32
C ALA A 35 -5.43 2.46 -5.81
N GLN A 36 -4.89 3.62 -6.19
CA GLN A 36 -5.65 4.70 -6.83
C GLN A 36 -6.27 4.24 -8.15
N GLN A 37 -5.55 3.45 -8.95
CA GLN A 37 -6.06 2.86 -10.18
C GLN A 37 -7.19 1.86 -9.92
N ALA A 38 -7.10 1.10 -8.83
CA ALA A 38 -8.16 0.21 -8.40
C ALA A 38 -9.43 0.98 -7.97
N VAL A 39 -9.27 2.12 -7.27
CA VAL A 39 -10.39 3.03 -6.97
C VAL A 39 -11.04 3.54 -8.26
N ALA A 40 -10.23 3.99 -9.23
CA ALA A 40 -10.74 4.47 -10.52
C ALA A 40 -11.51 3.38 -11.27
N ALA A 41 -10.99 2.15 -11.31
CA ALA A 41 -11.65 1.00 -11.93
C ALA A 41 -12.98 0.68 -11.25
N ALA A 42 -13.02 0.69 -9.91
CA ALA A 42 -14.23 0.45 -9.13
C ALA A 42 -15.30 1.51 -9.43
N LYS A 43 -14.93 2.79 -9.47
CA LYS A 43 -15.83 3.89 -9.81
C LYS A 43 -16.38 3.75 -11.23
N THR A 44 -15.54 3.42 -12.20
CA THR A 44 -15.97 3.23 -13.60
C THR A 44 -17.02 2.09 -13.73
N LEU A 45 -16.84 1.04 -12.92
CA LEU A 45 -17.76 -0.10 -12.90
C LEU A 45 -18.97 0.09 -11.96
N GLY A 46 -19.11 1.26 -11.31
CA GLY A 46 -20.16 1.51 -10.34
C GLY A 46 -20.12 0.58 -9.12
N ARG A 47 -18.91 0.15 -8.72
CA ARG A 47 -18.69 -0.80 -7.63
C ARG A 47 -18.27 -0.06 -6.37
N ASP A 48 -18.91 -0.38 -5.27
CA ASP A 48 -18.48 0.01 -3.93
C ASP A 48 -17.60 -1.09 -3.35
N LEU A 49 -16.33 -0.76 -3.08
CA LEU A 49 -15.30 -1.69 -2.62
C LEU A 49 -14.57 -1.16 -1.40
N ILE A 50 -14.25 -2.09 -0.51
CA ILE A 50 -13.28 -1.86 0.56
C ILE A 50 -11.87 -2.00 -0.03
N ILE A 51 -11.12 -0.89 -0.08
CA ILE A 51 -9.75 -0.90 -0.58
C ILE A 51 -8.80 -0.58 0.56
N THR A 52 -7.78 -1.43 0.71
CA THR A 52 -6.66 -1.21 1.63
C THR A 52 -5.34 -1.31 0.89
N THR A 53 -4.34 -0.57 1.35
CA THR A 53 -3.03 -0.53 0.70
C THR A 53 -1.91 -0.28 1.70
N ASN A 54 -0.67 -0.29 1.22
CA ASN A 54 0.52 0.18 1.92
C ASN A 54 1.04 1.47 1.30
N ALA A 55 1.95 2.13 2.01
CA ALA A 55 2.54 3.42 1.71
C ALA A 55 1.55 4.59 1.85
N LEU A 56 1.87 5.49 2.77
CA LEU A 56 1.11 6.71 3.03
C LEU A 56 1.80 7.89 2.34
N ALA A 57 1.33 8.23 1.15
CA ALA A 57 1.66 9.48 0.46
C ALA A 57 0.54 10.50 0.67
N ALA A 58 0.74 11.75 0.22
CA ALA A 58 -0.26 12.80 0.33
C ALA A 58 -1.60 12.41 -0.31
N ASP A 59 -1.55 11.83 -1.51
CA ASP A 59 -2.75 11.36 -2.22
C ASP A 59 -3.46 10.21 -1.49
N SER A 60 -2.70 9.32 -0.85
CA SER A 60 -3.26 8.24 -0.04
C SER A 60 -4.00 8.78 1.18
N ALA A 61 -3.46 9.82 1.83
CA ALA A 61 -4.13 10.50 2.94
C ALA A 61 -5.46 11.12 2.49
N VAL A 62 -5.48 11.76 1.31
CA VAL A 62 -6.72 12.29 0.72
C VAL A 62 -7.73 11.17 0.45
N ASN A 63 -7.29 10.04 -0.08
CA ASN A 63 -8.17 8.90 -0.36
C ASN A 63 -8.74 8.28 0.93
N VAL A 64 -7.94 8.21 2.01
CA VAL A 64 -8.44 7.80 3.34
C VAL A 64 -9.46 8.80 3.87
N ALA A 65 -9.18 10.11 3.80
CA ALA A 65 -10.10 11.15 4.24
C ALA A 65 -11.45 11.10 3.50
N ARG A 66 -11.44 10.79 2.20
CA ARG A 66 -12.63 10.62 1.35
C ARG A 66 -13.33 9.28 1.56
N GLY A 67 -12.73 8.33 2.25
CA GLY A 67 -13.25 6.97 2.42
C GLY A 67 -13.04 6.06 1.20
N GLU A 68 -12.21 6.47 0.24
CA GLU A 68 -11.84 5.67 -0.94
C GLU A 68 -10.87 4.55 -0.57
N PHE A 69 -10.02 4.78 0.44
CA PHE A 69 -9.29 3.74 1.15
C PHE A 69 -9.87 3.59 2.55
N LEU A 70 -10.12 2.36 2.97
CA LEU A 70 -10.52 2.07 4.34
C LEU A 70 -9.36 2.32 5.30
N ALA A 71 -8.19 1.83 4.95
CA ALA A 71 -6.98 1.97 5.75
C ALA A 71 -5.73 1.83 4.88
N VAL A 72 -4.64 2.41 5.37
CA VAL A 72 -3.30 2.33 4.79
C VAL A 72 -2.31 1.85 5.84
N GLY A 73 -1.45 0.90 5.47
CA GLY A 73 -0.25 0.56 6.22
C GLY A 73 0.84 1.61 5.97
N ALA A 74 0.97 2.58 6.86
CA ALA A 74 1.99 3.63 6.73
C ALA A 74 3.36 3.07 7.15
N GLN A 75 4.26 2.96 6.19
CA GLN A 75 5.66 2.65 6.44
C GLN A 75 6.33 3.83 7.16
N GLN A 76 7.36 3.54 7.93
CA GLN A 76 8.16 4.54 8.65
C GLN A 76 9.56 4.66 7.99
N PRO A 77 9.69 5.36 6.85
CA PRO A 77 10.92 5.35 6.05
C PRO A 77 12.12 5.97 6.78
N TYR A 78 11.88 6.93 7.67
CA TYR A 78 12.95 7.49 8.50
C TYR A 78 13.55 6.41 9.43
N ASP A 79 12.69 5.69 10.16
CA ASP A 79 13.15 4.65 11.10
C ASP A 79 13.75 3.45 10.34
N GLN A 80 13.25 3.13 9.16
CA GLN A 80 13.85 2.14 8.27
C GLN A 80 15.27 2.56 7.88
N GLY A 81 15.46 3.80 7.41
CA GLY A 81 16.79 4.31 7.05
C GLY A 81 17.77 4.36 8.23
N VAL A 82 17.29 4.71 9.43
CA VAL A 82 18.12 4.65 10.66
C VAL A 82 18.51 3.21 10.98
N ALA A 83 17.60 2.25 10.86
CA ALA A 83 17.89 0.85 11.10
C ALA A 83 18.92 0.30 10.10
N GLU A 84 18.73 0.59 8.81
CA GLU A 84 19.64 0.19 7.72
C GLU A 84 21.04 0.77 7.93
N ALA A 85 21.14 2.06 8.26
CA ALA A 85 22.43 2.72 8.53
C ALA A 85 23.17 2.08 9.73
N LYS A 86 22.45 1.72 10.79
CA LYS A 86 23.03 1.02 11.94
C LYS A 86 23.57 -0.35 11.56
N VAL A 87 22.82 -1.14 10.80
CA VAL A 87 23.25 -2.46 10.34
C VAL A 87 24.48 -2.35 9.43
N ALA A 88 24.47 -1.40 8.49
CA ALA A 88 25.60 -1.15 7.61
C ALA A 88 26.86 -0.74 8.40
N ALA A 89 26.72 0.13 9.40
CA ALA A 89 27.83 0.54 10.25
C ALA A 89 28.42 -0.63 11.04
N LEU A 90 27.60 -1.52 11.59
CA LEU A 90 28.08 -2.74 12.26
C LEU A 90 28.89 -3.62 11.32
N ALA A 91 28.38 -3.84 10.10
CA ALA A 91 29.06 -4.65 9.09
C ALA A 91 30.40 -4.04 8.68
N LEU A 92 30.48 -2.72 8.47
CA LEU A 92 31.71 -2.01 8.13
C LEU A 92 32.75 -2.06 9.24
N LEU A 93 32.34 -2.12 10.51
CA LEU A 93 33.20 -2.25 11.68
C LEU A 93 33.59 -3.70 11.98
N GLY A 94 33.21 -4.66 11.15
CA GLY A 94 33.42 -6.09 11.37
C GLY A 94 32.72 -6.65 12.61
N LYS A 95 31.65 -5.97 13.06
CA LYS A 95 30.84 -6.40 14.19
C LYS A 95 29.68 -7.25 13.70
N GLU A 96 29.20 -8.14 14.57
CA GLU A 96 28.01 -8.93 14.27
C GLU A 96 26.79 -8.02 14.08
N ALA A 97 26.13 -8.15 12.94
CA ALA A 97 24.90 -7.45 12.63
C ALA A 97 23.69 -8.40 12.81
N PRO A 98 22.56 -7.92 13.32
CA PRO A 98 21.37 -8.75 13.43
C PRO A 98 20.93 -9.23 12.04
N PRO A 99 20.52 -10.50 11.89
CA PRO A 99 20.09 -11.05 10.62
C PRO A 99 18.75 -10.45 10.13
N TYR A 100 18.03 -9.80 11.03
CA TYR A 100 16.74 -9.22 10.76
C TYR A 100 16.46 -8.02 11.68
N VAL A 101 15.96 -6.94 11.12
CA VAL A 101 15.45 -5.77 11.84
C VAL A 101 14.04 -5.45 11.36
N SER A 102 13.08 -5.41 12.28
CA SER A 102 11.71 -5.02 11.97
C SER A 102 11.45 -3.58 12.37
N VAL A 103 10.90 -2.82 11.44
CA VAL A 103 10.32 -1.50 11.72
C VAL A 103 8.79 -1.64 11.60
N PRO A 104 8.02 -1.32 12.64
CA PRO A 104 6.58 -1.49 12.62
C PRO A 104 5.91 -0.59 11.58
N THR A 105 4.83 -1.09 10.99
CA THR A 105 3.96 -0.30 10.12
C THR A 105 2.81 0.28 10.97
N LEU A 106 2.47 1.54 10.76
CA LEU A 106 1.35 2.18 11.44
C LEU A 106 0.08 1.99 10.63
N ARG A 107 -1.02 1.64 11.30
CA ARG A 107 -2.33 1.62 10.67
C ARG A 107 -2.89 3.04 10.64
N VAL A 108 -3.16 3.55 9.45
CA VAL A 108 -3.79 4.85 9.23
C VAL A 108 -5.15 4.64 8.62
N GLU A 109 -6.15 5.22 9.24
CA GLU A 109 -7.54 5.24 8.83
C GLU A 109 -8.15 6.62 9.10
N LYS A 110 -9.38 6.86 8.67
CA LYS A 110 -10.02 8.19 8.78
C LYS A 110 -10.08 8.74 10.21
N THR A 111 -10.10 7.88 11.21
CA THR A 111 -10.22 8.25 12.63
C THR A 111 -8.90 8.69 13.25
N ASN A 112 -7.76 8.41 12.63
CA ASN A 112 -6.42 8.76 13.14
C ASN A 112 -5.51 9.39 12.08
N LEU A 113 -6.10 9.90 11.00
CA LEU A 113 -5.41 10.59 9.93
C LEU A 113 -4.94 11.99 10.37
#